data_09993e92a4bf84be5e514aac4ecd9a2e
#
_entry.id   09993e92a4bf84be5e514aac4ecd9a2e
#
_cell.length_a   1.000
_cell.length_b   1.000
_cell.length_c   1.000
_cell.angle_alpha   90.00
_cell.angle_beta   90.00
_cell.angle_gamma   90.00
#
_symmetry.space_group_name_H-M   'P 1'
#
loop_
_entity.id
_entity.type
_entity.pdbx_description
1 polymer ?
#
loop_
_entity_poly.entity_id
_entity_poly.type
_entity_poly.pdbx_seq_one_letter_code
_entity_poly.pdbx_strand_id
1 'polypeptide(L)'
;MRKTVLVIFSCFLSLLFVPKTYGQGQDKLLGLLKEELAQQMKELKGEEFPPYHMNYRVIDVTSSVVSASFGALMNSQQYRSRTLVPQIRLGDATLDNFKFAQMGAQQPSSARLPLDEDNNEDAIRQAIWNETNNRYKFAVDMYQRTKAQTTVNVEEEDKAPYFSEVPVEKYYEAPLPVEKTKIDLDEWAKRLKEISAVFKNQPGIMQGDAMMIYTVERRYFVNSEGTEVVQNLPYARIMVFGETKADDGMELPLNLSYFAYDPKDLPSNDKIIADAKEMVKTLKALRVAPMVDPYTGPALLSGPASGVFFHEIFGHRVEGQRMKSESDGQTFKKMVGEYVLPAD
;
A
#
# COMPACT_ATOMS: atom_id res chain seq x y z
N MET A 1 -12.07 53.71 -56.37
CA MET A 1 -12.82 52.70 -55.58
C MET A 1 -11.88 52.05 -54.62
N ARG A 2 -11.86 52.50 -53.33
CA ARG A 2 -11.02 51.91 -52.27
C ARG A 2 -11.83 50.85 -51.52
N LYS A 3 -11.34 49.63 -51.51
CA LYS A 3 -11.95 48.54 -50.72
C LYS A 3 -11.33 48.52 -49.33
N THR A 4 -12.13 48.84 -48.34
CA THR A 4 -11.78 48.77 -46.94
C THR A 4 -11.92 47.30 -46.48
N VAL A 5 -10.82 46.67 -46.02
CA VAL A 5 -10.81 45.35 -45.42
C VAL A 5 -11.01 45.52 -43.91
N LEU A 6 -12.14 44.97 -43.42
CA LEU A 6 -12.48 44.94 -42.01
C LEU A 6 -11.81 43.70 -41.39
N VAL A 7 -10.80 43.88 -40.56
CA VAL A 7 -10.18 42.79 -39.78
C VAL A 7 -10.93 42.66 -38.47
N ILE A 8 -11.71 41.57 -38.32
CA ILE A 8 -12.37 41.23 -37.08
C ILE A 8 -11.35 40.51 -36.18
N PHE A 9 -10.90 41.18 -35.10
CA PHE A 9 -10.06 40.61 -34.06
C PHE A 9 -10.96 39.80 -33.12
N SER A 10 -10.98 38.46 -33.30
CA SER A 10 -11.67 37.56 -32.38
C SER A 10 -10.81 37.36 -31.14
N CYS A 11 -11.14 38.06 -30.04
CA CYS A 11 -10.57 37.76 -28.72
C CYS A 11 -11.08 36.39 -28.23
N PHE A 12 -10.24 35.38 -28.37
CA PHE A 12 -10.43 34.12 -27.67
C PHE A 12 -10.14 34.36 -26.18
N LEU A 13 -11.21 34.49 -25.40
CA LEU A 13 -11.15 34.50 -23.93
C LEU A 13 -10.92 33.05 -23.51
N SER A 14 -9.66 32.65 -23.37
CA SER A 14 -9.30 31.37 -22.73
C SER A 14 -9.66 31.47 -21.26
N LEU A 15 -10.80 30.89 -20.90
CA LEU A 15 -11.13 30.56 -19.50
C LEU A 15 -10.04 29.63 -18.97
N LEU A 16 -9.06 30.21 -18.29
CA LEU A 16 -8.15 29.48 -17.42
C LEU A 16 -9.02 28.83 -16.33
N PHE A 17 -9.26 27.55 -16.47
CA PHE A 17 -9.71 26.71 -15.35
C PHE A 17 -8.57 26.73 -14.32
N VAL A 18 -8.61 27.69 -13.41
CA VAL A 18 -7.83 27.62 -12.18
C VAL A 18 -8.53 26.56 -11.33
N PRO A 19 -7.92 25.39 -11.09
CA PRO A 19 -8.48 24.46 -10.15
C PRO A 19 -8.62 25.19 -8.82
N LYS A 20 -9.81 25.20 -8.25
CA LYS A 20 -10.03 25.71 -6.88
C LYS A 20 -9.10 24.93 -5.98
N THR A 21 -7.98 25.51 -5.57
CA THR A 21 -7.17 25.05 -4.46
C THR A 21 -8.02 25.13 -3.20
N TYR A 22 -8.72 24.04 -2.87
CA TYR A 22 -9.34 23.88 -1.56
C TYR A 22 -8.20 23.95 -0.53
N GLY A 23 -8.33 24.91 0.38
CA GLY A 23 -7.29 25.38 1.25
C GLY A 23 -6.53 24.31 2.02
N GLN A 24 -5.28 24.13 1.63
CA GLN A 24 -4.23 23.48 2.41
C GLN A 24 -4.14 24.06 3.85
N GLY A 25 -4.56 25.32 4.06
CA GLY A 25 -4.57 26.01 5.34
C GLY A 25 -5.67 25.60 6.32
N GLN A 26 -6.57 24.66 5.97
CA GLN A 26 -7.68 24.21 6.84
C GLN A 26 -7.55 22.76 7.32
N ASP A 27 -6.56 22.01 6.84
CA ASP A 27 -6.32 20.63 7.31
C ASP A 27 -5.52 20.66 8.62
N LYS A 28 -6.24 20.56 9.74
CA LYS A 28 -5.67 20.66 11.09
C LYS A 28 -4.62 19.59 11.35
N LEU A 29 -4.85 18.35 10.90
CA LEU A 29 -3.89 17.27 11.08
C LEU A 29 -2.59 17.55 10.32
N LEU A 30 -2.66 18.03 9.08
CA LEU A 30 -1.49 18.42 8.31
C LEU A 30 -0.71 19.53 9.03
N GLY A 31 -1.42 20.52 9.60
CA GLY A 31 -0.81 21.58 10.41
C GLY A 31 -0.05 21.02 11.60
N LEU A 32 -0.69 20.16 12.40
CA LEU A 32 -0.08 19.52 13.56
C LEU A 32 1.17 18.70 13.20
N LEU A 33 1.11 17.92 12.11
CA LEU A 33 2.24 17.11 11.66
C LEU A 33 3.45 17.98 11.28
N LYS A 34 3.21 19.11 10.62
CA LYS A 34 4.28 20.06 10.23
C LYS A 34 4.90 20.74 11.43
N GLU A 35 4.08 21.22 12.36
CA GLU A 35 4.54 21.90 13.58
C GLU A 35 5.37 20.95 14.45
N GLU A 36 4.87 19.74 14.70
CA GLU A 36 5.58 18.74 15.49
C GLU A 36 6.88 18.28 14.80
N LEU A 37 6.87 18.10 13.47
CA LEU A 37 8.06 17.76 12.72
C LEU A 37 9.16 18.83 12.88
N ALA A 38 8.78 20.09 12.73
CA ALA A 38 9.71 21.23 12.88
C ALA A 38 10.25 21.34 14.32
N GLN A 39 9.38 21.15 15.31
CA GLN A 39 9.75 21.18 16.72
C GLN A 39 10.73 20.04 17.06
N GLN A 40 10.41 18.81 16.67
CA GLN A 40 11.24 17.63 16.94
C GLN A 40 12.61 17.74 16.21
N MET A 41 12.64 18.19 14.96
CA MET A 41 13.90 18.44 14.25
C MET A 41 14.77 19.48 14.99
N LYS A 42 14.15 20.51 15.58
CA LYS A 42 14.87 21.53 16.35
C LYS A 42 15.43 20.98 17.65
N GLU A 43 14.63 20.20 18.39
CA GLU A 43 15.03 19.59 19.67
C GLU A 43 16.16 18.58 19.47
N LEU A 44 16.03 17.69 18.50
CA LEU A 44 17.01 16.63 18.22
C LEU A 44 18.33 17.15 17.63
N LYS A 45 18.41 18.40 17.17
CA LYS A 45 19.68 19.03 16.76
C LYS A 45 20.72 19.13 17.88
N GLY A 46 20.28 19.15 19.14
CA GLY A 46 21.15 19.21 20.30
C GLY A 46 21.67 17.85 20.77
N GLU A 47 21.18 16.76 20.21
CA GLU A 47 21.56 15.41 20.61
C GLU A 47 22.92 14.98 20.03
N GLU A 48 23.52 13.91 20.59
CA GLU A 48 24.79 13.36 20.14
C GLU A 48 24.78 12.94 18.67
N PHE A 49 23.65 12.39 18.21
CA PHE A 49 23.43 11.99 16.80
C PHE A 49 22.23 12.75 16.21
N PRO A 50 22.42 13.99 15.77
CA PRO A 50 21.33 14.77 15.21
C PRO A 50 20.79 14.17 13.90
N PRO A 51 19.46 14.15 13.69
CA PRO A 51 18.91 13.70 12.43
C PRO A 51 19.24 14.66 11.28
N TYR A 52 19.68 14.13 10.15
CA TYR A 52 19.82 14.89 8.93
C TYR A 52 18.51 14.92 8.11
N HIS A 53 17.66 13.89 8.26
CA HIS A 53 16.35 13.82 7.63
C HIS A 53 15.33 13.18 8.58
N MET A 54 14.11 13.71 8.58
CA MET A 54 12.97 13.13 9.27
C MET A 54 11.69 13.28 8.44
N ASN A 55 10.83 12.29 8.46
CA ASN A 55 9.49 12.39 7.89
C ASN A 55 8.44 11.76 8.78
N TYR A 56 7.21 12.24 8.63
CA TYR A 56 6.00 11.64 9.19
C TYR A 56 5.12 11.14 8.06
N ARG A 57 4.74 9.89 8.15
CA ARG A 57 3.71 9.28 7.32
C ARG A 57 2.52 8.94 8.19
N VAL A 58 1.34 9.49 7.86
CA VAL A 58 0.09 9.14 8.52
C VAL A 58 -0.84 8.52 7.50
N ILE A 59 -1.47 7.41 7.89
CA ILE A 59 -2.52 6.76 7.10
C ILE A 59 -3.78 6.75 7.97
N ASP A 60 -4.79 7.52 7.53
CA ASP A 60 -6.13 7.55 8.11
C ASP A 60 -7.03 6.66 7.24
N VAL A 61 -7.42 5.53 7.79
CA VAL A 61 -8.15 4.47 7.08
C VAL A 61 -9.59 4.44 7.56
N THR A 62 -10.53 4.55 6.63
CA THR A 62 -11.93 4.14 6.84
C THR A 62 -12.16 2.87 6.03
N SER A 63 -12.54 1.77 6.68
CA SER A 63 -12.77 0.49 6.02
C SER A 63 -14.12 -0.09 6.40
N SER A 64 -14.85 -0.55 5.39
CA SER A 64 -16.09 -1.31 5.52
C SER A 64 -15.83 -2.74 5.08
N VAL A 65 -16.16 -3.71 5.93
CA VAL A 65 -15.94 -5.14 5.68
C VAL A 65 -17.25 -5.89 5.88
N VAL A 66 -17.64 -6.60 4.84
CA VAL A 66 -18.80 -7.50 4.89
C VAL A 66 -18.39 -8.86 4.41
N SER A 67 -18.78 -9.93 5.11
CA SER A 67 -18.52 -11.31 4.69
C SER A 67 -19.69 -12.23 4.95
N ALA A 68 -19.83 -13.24 4.11
CA ALA A 68 -20.85 -14.28 4.21
C ALA A 68 -20.23 -15.63 3.85
N SER A 69 -20.71 -16.68 4.51
CA SER A 69 -20.31 -18.08 4.31
C SER A 69 -21.53 -18.94 4.09
N PHE A 70 -21.56 -19.76 3.02
CA PHE A 70 -22.67 -20.65 2.67
C PHE A 70 -24.07 -19.99 2.75
N GLY A 71 -24.17 -18.71 2.39
CA GLY A 71 -25.41 -17.93 2.44
C GLY A 71 -25.75 -17.29 3.78
N ALA A 72 -24.92 -17.47 4.80
CA ALA A 72 -25.09 -16.84 6.12
C ALA A 72 -24.15 -15.63 6.26
N LEU A 73 -24.65 -14.54 6.84
CA LEU A 73 -23.82 -13.37 7.16
C LEU A 73 -22.87 -13.72 8.30
N MET A 74 -21.58 -13.47 8.12
CA MET A 74 -20.53 -13.72 9.10
C MET A 74 -20.05 -12.44 9.77
N ASN A 75 -19.86 -11.37 8.97
CA ASN A 75 -19.40 -10.08 9.47
C ASN A 75 -20.01 -8.94 8.66
N SER A 76 -20.31 -7.83 9.34
CA SER A 76 -20.74 -6.58 8.71
C SER A 76 -20.35 -5.43 9.63
N GLN A 77 -19.26 -4.73 9.29
CA GLN A 77 -18.73 -3.68 10.14
C GLN A 77 -18.03 -2.58 9.33
N GLN A 78 -18.02 -1.39 9.93
CA GLN A 78 -17.17 -0.29 9.49
C GLN A 78 -16.30 0.16 10.65
N TYR A 79 -15.04 0.47 10.37
CA TYR A 79 -14.12 1.01 11.35
C TYR A 79 -13.26 2.11 10.74
N ARG A 80 -12.74 2.98 11.58
CA ARG A 80 -11.73 3.98 11.22
C ARG A 80 -10.54 3.86 12.15
N SER A 81 -9.35 4.04 11.60
CA SER A 81 -8.11 4.08 12.36
C SER A 81 -7.13 5.05 11.73
N ARG A 82 -6.28 5.64 12.55
CA ARG A 82 -5.23 6.54 12.11
C ARG A 82 -3.90 6.09 12.68
N THR A 83 -2.91 5.91 11.83
CA THR A 83 -1.61 5.36 12.21
C THR A 83 -0.51 6.29 11.74
N LEU A 84 0.40 6.65 12.65
CA LEU A 84 1.61 7.41 12.40
C LEU A 84 2.81 6.47 12.30
N VAL A 85 3.66 6.67 11.31
CA VAL A 85 4.96 6.02 11.15
C VAL A 85 6.02 7.09 10.91
N PRO A 86 6.77 7.50 11.95
CA PRO A 86 7.93 8.36 11.77
C PRO A 86 9.08 7.60 11.12
N GLN A 87 9.87 8.28 10.31
CA GLN A 87 11.16 7.82 9.83
C GLN A 87 12.22 8.85 10.19
N ILE A 88 13.30 8.40 10.82
CA ILE A 88 14.39 9.26 11.27
C ILE A 88 15.70 8.71 10.71
N ARG A 89 16.48 9.58 10.07
CA ARG A 89 17.78 9.25 9.52
C ARG A 89 18.88 10.02 10.23
N LEU A 90 19.86 9.27 10.74
CA LEU A 90 21.05 9.73 11.47
C LEU A 90 22.29 9.45 10.65
N GLY A 91 23.31 10.30 10.78
CA GLY A 91 24.52 10.23 9.98
C GLY A 91 24.44 11.16 8.78
N ASP A 92 24.61 10.62 7.59
CA ASP A 92 24.49 11.36 6.32
C ASP A 92 23.96 10.45 5.20
N ALA A 93 23.80 11.02 3.99
CA ALA A 93 23.24 10.27 2.86
C ALA A 93 24.10 9.08 2.41
N THR A 94 25.40 9.06 2.73
CA THR A 94 26.34 7.99 2.34
C THR A 94 26.45 6.88 3.38
N LEU A 95 26.20 7.20 4.65
CA LEU A 95 26.24 6.26 5.75
C LEU A 95 25.20 6.62 6.81
N ASP A 96 24.10 5.92 6.83
CA ASP A 96 23.01 6.16 7.78
C ASP A 96 22.56 4.90 8.53
N ASN A 97 21.63 5.07 9.46
CA ASN A 97 21.07 4.01 10.28
C ASN A 97 20.18 3.01 9.51
N PHE A 98 19.92 3.22 8.21
CA PHE A 98 19.12 2.30 7.39
C PHE A 98 19.95 1.21 6.72
N LYS A 99 21.29 1.32 6.69
CA LYS A 99 22.17 0.35 6.05
C LYS A 99 21.90 -1.10 6.53
N PHE A 100 21.69 -1.29 7.82
CA PHE A 100 21.44 -2.61 8.41
C PHE A 100 20.05 -2.77 9.03
N ALA A 101 19.15 -1.82 8.84
CA ALA A 101 17.79 -1.87 9.41
C ALA A 101 16.97 -3.10 8.97
N GLN A 102 17.37 -3.76 7.88
CA GLN A 102 16.72 -4.96 7.36
C GLN A 102 17.29 -6.27 7.94
N MET A 103 18.38 -6.23 8.68
CA MET A 103 19.04 -7.44 9.22
C MET A 103 18.37 -7.97 10.50
N GLY A 104 17.03 -8.00 10.55
CA GLY A 104 16.27 -8.63 11.63
C GLY A 104 16.09 -7.82 12.91
N ALA A 105 16.45 -6.54 12.91
CA ALA A 105 16.13 -5.67 14.03
C ALA A 105 14.64 -5.39 14.10
N GLN A 106 14.01 -5.67 15.23
CA GLN A 106 12.62 -5.36 15.46
C GLN A 106 12.41 -3.84 15.42
N GLN A 107 11.65 -3.37 14.43
CA GLN A 107 11.33 -1.94 14.33
C GLN A 107 10.27 -1.56 15.38
N PRO A 108 10.35 -0.36 15.96
CA PRO A 108 9.28 0.15 16.81
C PRO A 108 7.92 0.08 16.11
N SER A 109 6.87 -0.23 16.86
CA SER A 109 5.51 -0.24 16.35
C SER A 109 5.08 1.17 15.93
N SER A 110 4.12 1.23 14.99
CA SER A 110 3.48 2.50 14.64
C SER A 110 2.56 2.98 15.78
N ALA A 111 2.46 4.29 15.96
CA ALA A 111 1.53 4.87 16.92
C ALA A 111 0.13 5.04 16.32
N ARG A 112 -0.90 4.79 17.14
CA ARG A 112 -2.26 5.20 16.82
C ARG A 112 -2.47 6.65 17.23
N LEU A 113 -3.03 7.45 16.32
CA LEU A 113 -3.42 8.83 16.61
C LEU A 113 -4.93 8.92 16.89
N PRO A 114 -5.36 9.84 17.78
CA PRO A 114 -6.77 10.19 17.93
C PRO A 114 -7.41 10.59 16.61
N LEU A 115 -8.70 10.31 16.44
CA LEU A 115 -9.43 10.55 15.19
C LEU A 115 -10.12 11.93 15.13
N ASP A 116 -10.30 12.55 16.26
CA ASP A 116 -10.92 13.87 16.42
C ASP A 116 -9.85 14.90 16.75
N GLU A 117 -9.45 15.67 15.74
CA GLU A 117 -8.40 16.67 15.84
C GLU A 117 -8.81 17.89 16.69
N ASP A 118 -10.10 18.21 16.72
CA ASP A 118 -10.57 19.41 17.39
C ASP A 118 -10.60 19.27 18.91
N ASN A 119 -10.90 18.06 19.38
CA ASN A 119 -11.01 17.79 20.81
C ASN A 119 -9.79 17.07 21.40
N ASN A 120 -8.84 16.63 20.57
CA ASN A 120 -7.70 15.80 21.00
C ASN A 120 -6.34 16.31 20.50
N GLU A 121 -6.18 17.60 20.26
CA GLU A 121 -4.92 18.16 19.72
C GLU A 121 -3.71 17.79 20.59
N ASP A 122 -3.79 17.99 21.93
CA ASP A 122 -2.71 17.66 22.84
C ASP A 122 -2.39 16.16 22.85
N ALA A 123 -3.42 15.32 22.75
CA ALA A 123 -3.24 13.87 22.67
C ALA A 123 -2.57 13.45 21.37
N ILE A 124 -2.87 14.13 20.25
CA ILE A 124 -2.19 13.89 18.96
C ILE A 124 -0.73 14.32 19.06
N ARG A 125 -0.44 15.51 19.57
CA ARG A 125 0.93 16.00 19.76
C ARG A 125 1.74 15.05 20.66
N GLN A 126 1.15 14.63 21.78
CA GLN A 126 1.78 13.68 22.69
C GLN A 126 2.07 12.33 22.02
N ALA A 127 1.15 11.82 21.20
CA ALA A 127 1.35 10.56 20.49
C ALA A 127 2.47 10.69 19.42
N ILE A 128 2.52 11.81 18.70
CA ILE A 128 3.59 12.12 17.75
C ILE A 128 4.94 12.19 18.47
N TRP A 129 5.00 12.93 19.55
CA TRP A 129 6.23 13.08 20.35
C TRP A 129 6.74 11.72 20.89
N ASN A 130 5.86 10.94 21.50
CA ASN A 130 6.22 9.63 22.04
C ASN A 130 6.79 8.69 20.96
N GLU A 131 6.11 8.61 19.80
CA GLU A 131 6.56 7.73 18.74
C GLU A 131 7.85 8.25 18.07
N THR A 132 8.01 9.56 17.93
CA THR A 132 9.25 10.17 17.43
C THR A 132 10.42 9.84 18.35
N ASN A 133 10.24 9.96 19.69
CA ASN A 133 11.26 9.61 20.66
C ASN A 133 11.64 8.12 20.61
N ASN A 134 10.66 7.24 20.49
CA ASN A 134 10.91 5.80 20.33
C ASN A 134 11.70 5.50 19.05
N ARG A 135 11.32 6.12 17.93
CA ARG A 135 12.02 6.00 16.64
C ARG A 135 13.42 6.57 16.69
N TYR A 136 13.62 7.69 17.36
CA TYR A 136 14.96 8.29 17.54
C TYR A 136 15.87 7.34 18.31
N LYS A 137 15.44 6.79 19.44
CA LYS A 137 16.22 5.83 20.21
C LYS A 137 16.59 4.59 19.40
N PHE A 138 15.64 4.06 18.63
CA PHE A 138 15.90 2.96 17.72
C PHE A 138 16.90 3.34 16.60
N ALA A 139 16.76 4.54 16.03
CA ALA A 139 17.67 5.03 15.01
C ALA A 139 19.11 5.18 15.54
N VAL A 140 19.29 5.64 16.79
CA VAL A 140 20.58 5.73 17.48
C VAL A 140 21.23 4.35 17.62
N ASP A 141 20.50 3.36 18.14
CA ASP A 141 20.99 1.97 18.25
C ASP A 141 21.42 1.42 16.89
N MET A 142 20.60 1.60 15.87
CA MET A 142 20.91 1.17 14.51
C MET A 142 22.13 1.88 13.93
N TYR A 143 22.26 3.19 14.14
CA TYR A 143 23.40 3.96 13.65
C TYR A 143 24.71 3.55 14.32
N GLN A 144 24.70 3.31 15.62
CA GLN A 144 25.86 2.81 16.34
C GLN A 144 26.31 1.43 15.85
N ARG A 145 25.35 0.53 15.60
CA ARG A 145 25.64 -0.79 14.98
C ARG A 145 26.21 -0.64 13.59
N THR A 146 25.65 0.25 12.76
CA THR A 146 26.16 0.55 11.42
C THR A 146 27.62 1.02 11.47
N LYS A 147 27.94 1.97 12.37
CA LYS A 147 29.31 2.45 12.56
C LYS A 147 30.27 1.33 12.97
N ALA A 148 29.87 0.50 13.93
CA ALA A 148 30.69 -0.61 14.39
C ALA A 148 30.97 -1.64 13.28
N GLN A 149 29.96 -2.01 12.49
CA GLN A 149 30.11 -2.96 11.40
C GLN A 149 30.93 -2.40 10.23
N THR A 150 30.74 -1.13 9.88
CA THR A 150 31.51 -0.49 8.79
C THR A 150 33.00 -0.39 9.13
N THR A 151 33.38 -0.36 10.41
CA THR A 151 34.78 -0.36 10.83
C THR A 151 35.47 -1.71 10.62
N VAL A 152 34.68 -2.80 10.54
CA VAL A 152 35.19 -4.19 10.43
C VAL A 152 35.17 -4.71 8.98
N ASN A 153 34.27 -4.20 8.15
CA ASN A 153 34.08 -4.69 6.79
C ASN A 153 35.02 -3.99 5.78
N VAL A 154 35.52 -4.79 4.84
CA VAL A 154 36.31 -4.35 3.68
C VAL A 154 35.45 -3.41 2.80
N GLU A 155 36.13 -2.51 2.09
CA GLU A 155 35.57 -1.50 1.19
C GLU A 155 34.39 -2.03 0.33
N GLU A 156 33.24 -1.37 0.42
CA GLU A 156 32.07 -1.71 -0.38
C GLU A 156 32.30 -1.40 -1.86
N GLU A 157 31.91 -2.32 -2.74
CA GLU A 157 31.95 -2.11 -4.19
C GLU A 157 30.98 -1.00 -4.63
N ASP A 158 29.81 -0.88 -3.96
CA ASP A 158 28.79 0.10 -4.28
C ASP A 158 28.91 1.35 -3.38
N LYS A 159 29.39 2.44 -3.97
CA LYS A 159 29.56 3.75 -3.32
C LYS A 159 28.36 4.68 -3.47
N ALA A 160 27.25 4.21 -4.08
CA ALA A 160 26.05 5.03 -4.20
C ALA A 160 25.46 5.39 -2.81
N PRO A 161 24.93 6.59 -2.63
CA PRO A 161 24.37 7.00 -1.35
C PRO A 161 23.14 6.15 -0.96
N TYR A 162 22.90 6.01 0.34
CA TYR A 162 21.73 5.31 0.91
C TYR A 162 20.46 6.18 0.86
N PHE A 163 20.62 7.46 0.63
CA PHE A 163 19.51 8.41 0.52
C PHE A 163 19.80 9.41 -0.59
N SER A 164 18.80 9.66 -1.45
CA SER A 164 18.91 10.59 -2.57
C SER A 164 18.14 11.87 -2.25
N GLU A 165 18.74 13.00 -2.59
CA GLU A 165 18.01 14.28 -2.62
C GLU A 165 16.98 14.26 -3.74
N VAL A 166 15.77 14.72 -3.44
CA VAL A 166 14.68 14.86 -4.40
C VAL A 166 14.08 16.26 -4.29
N PRO A 167 13.50 16.79 -5.38
CA PRO A 167 12.78 18.07 -5.32
C PRO A 167 11.67 18.06 -4.27
N VAL A 168 11.44 19.21 -3.65
CA VAL A 168 10.33 19.41 -2.72
C VAL A 168 9.01 19.32 -3.49
N GLU A 169 8.12 18.44 -3.04
CA GLU A 169 6.79 18.26 -3.61
C GLU A 169 5.70 18.80 -2.68
N LYS A 170 4.72 19.49 -3.26
CA LYS A 170 3.53 19.93 -2.55
C LYS A 170 2.29 19.52 -3.30
N TYR A 171 1.56 18.58 -2.74
CA TYR A 171 0.35 18.06 -3.31
C TYR A 171 -0.74 17.90 -2.25
N TYR A 172 -1.93 18.41 -2.54
CA TYR A 172 -3.05 18.33 -1.59
C TYR A 172 -4.36 17.98 -2.29
N GLU A 173 -4.97 16.91 -1.85
CA GLU A 173 -6.35 16.57 -2.15
C GLU A 173 -7.24 16.90 -0.96
N ALA A 174 -8.40 17.51 -1.20
CA ALA A 174 -9.41 17.69 -0.18
C ALA A 174 -9.94 16.32 0.33
N PRO A 175 -10.42 16.23 1.57
CA PRO A 175 -11.09 15.02 2.04
C PRO A 175 -12.23 14.60 1.10
N LEU A 176 -12.36 13.30 0.88
CA LEU A 176 -13.52 12.80 0.12
C LEU A 176 -14.82 13.12 0.88
N PRO A 177 -15.90 13.44 0.15
CA PRO A 177 -17.24 13.54 0.74
C PRO A 177 -17.60 12.27 1.54
N VAL A 178 -18.31 12.44 2.65
CA VAL A 178 -18.63 11.34 3.57
C VAL A 178 -19.36 10.18 2.87
N GLU A 179 -20.24 10.51 1.93
CA GLU A 179 -20.97 9.54 1.11
C GLU A 179 -20.08 8.67 0.21
N LYS A 180 -18.86 9.17 -0.10
CA LYS A 180 -17.85 8.40 -0.85
C LYS A 180 -16.91 7.59 0.05
N THR A 181 -17.06 7.70 1.37
CA THR A 181 -16.25 6.93 2.32
C THR A 181 -17.00 5.74 2.92
N LYS A 182 -18.24 5.53 2.53
CA LYS A 182 -19.13 4.51 3.09
C LYS A 182 -19.81 3.70 1.98
N ILE A 183 -20.19 2.49 2.32
CA ILE A 183 -21.07 1.64 1.52
C ILE A 183 -22.31 1.30 2.31
N ASP A 184 -23.40 0.93 1.62
CA ASP A 184 -24.58 0.34 2.26
C ASP A 184 -24.25 -1.10 2.69
N LEU A 185 -24.02 -1.28 4.00
CA LEU A 185 -23.64 -2.57 4.57
C LEU A 185 -24.74 -3.63 4.41
N ASP A 186 -26.01 -3.24 4.46
CA ASP A 186 -27.15 -4.17 4.35
C ASP A 186 -27.33 -4.64 2.90
N GLU A 187 -27.18 -3.74 1.93
CA GLU A 187 -27.16 -4.10 0.51
C GLU A 187 -26.02 -5.09 0.22
N TRP A 188 -24.81 -4.79 0.69
CA TRP A 188 -23.66 -5.69 0.50
C TRP A 188 -23.82 -7.01 1.24
N ALA A 189 -24.38 -7.02 2.44
CA ALA A 189 -24.69 -8.24 3.16
C ALA A 189 -25.65 -9.15 2.39
N LYS A 190 -26.67 -8.57 1.75
CA LYS A 190 -27.60 -9.32 0.87
C LYS A 190 -26.84 -9.91 -0.33
N ARG A 191 -26.07 -9.11 -1.05
CA ARG A 191 -25.28 -9.55 -2.22
C ARG A 191 -24.34 -10.70 -1.89
N LEU A 192 -23.56 -10.57 -0.81
CA LEU A 192 -22.57 -11.59 -0.43
C LEU A 192 -23.22 -12.88 0.07
N LYS A 193 -24.37 -12.80 0.74
CA LYS A 193 -25.18 -13.97 1.09
C LYS A 193 -25.64 -14.73 -0.16
N GLU A 194 -26.09 -14.02 -1.20
CA GLU A 194 -26.50 -14.63 -2.48
C GLU A 194 -25.31 -15.29 -3.18
N ILE A 195 -24.15 -14.63 -3.22
CA ILE A 195 -22.92 -15.18 -3.82
C ILE A 195 -22.46 -16.43 -3.08
N SER A 196 -22.30 -16.37 -1.76
CA SER A 196 -21.82 -17.50 -0.95
C SER A 196 -22.83 -18.67 -0.88
N ALA A 197 -24.12 -18.38 -1.09
CA ALA A 197 -25.15 -19.43 -1.15
C ALA A 197 -24.96 -20.41 -2.33
N VAL A 198 -24.18 -20.04 -3.37
CA VAL A 198 -23.83 -20.93 -4.49
C VAL A 198 -23.14 -22.22 -3.99
N PHE A 199 -22.38 -22.13 -2.91
CA PHE A 199 -21.66 -23.24 -2.31
C PHE A 199 -22.53 -24.11 -1.40
N LYS A 200 -23.72 -23.64 -1.02
CA LYS A 200 -24.63 -24.36 -0.13
C LYS A 200 -25.11 -25.65 -0.80
N ASN A 201 -25.18 -26.74 -0.02
CA ASN A 201 -25.64 -28.05 -0.48
C ASN A 201 -24.84 -28.62 -1.68
N GLN A 202 -23.57 -28.20 -1.82
CA GLN A 202 -22.67 -28.79 -2.81
C GLN A 202 -21.83 -29.90 -2.17
N PRO A 203 -22.07 -31.16 -2.49
CA PRO A 203 -21.32 -32.26 -1.90
C PRO A 203 -19.81 -32.13 -2.15
N GLY A 204 -19.01 -32.27 -1.09
CA GLY A 204 -17.57 -32.19 -1.14
C GLY A 204 -16.99 -30.79 -1.10
N ILE A 205 -17.79 -29.74 -1.12
CA ILE A 205 -17.32 -28.37 -0.88
C ILE A 205 -17.25 -28.13 0.63
N MET A 206 -16.07 -27.74 1.11
CA MET A 206 -15.76 -27.58 2.53
C MET A 206 -15.75 -26.11 2.95
N GLN A 207 -15.41 -25.20 2.03
CA GLN A 207 -15.45 -23.76 2.22
C GLN A 207 -16.19 -23.09 1.07
N GLY A 208 -16.99 -22.05 1.39
CA GLY A 208 -17.75 -21.30 0.41
C GLY A 208 -18.05 -19.90 0.91
N ASP A 209 -17.05 -19.00 0.82
CA ASP A 209 -17.06 -17.68 1.41
C ASP A 209 -17.11 -16.59 0.34
N ALA A 210 -17.73 -15.48 0.67
CA ALA A 210 -17.67 -14.25 -0.12
C ALA A 210 -17.41 -13.08 0.83
N MET A 211 -16.47 -12.18 0.46
CA MET A 211 -16.12 -11.03 1.24
C MET A 211 -16.02 -9.79 0.35
N MET A 212 -16.52 -8.67 0.85
CA MET A 212 -16.33 -7.34 0.29
C MET A 212 -15.56 -6.49 1.27
N ILE A 213 -14.52 -5.83 0.79
CA ILE A 213 -13.77 -4.80 1.51
C ILE A 213 -13.82 -3.52 0.69
N TYR A 214 -14.29 -2.44 1.30
CA TYR A 214 -14.13 -1.09 0.74
C TYR A 214 -13.30 -0.27 1.71
N THR A 215 -12.18 0.24 1.22
CA THR A 215 -11.24 1.03 2.03
C THR A 215 -11.02 2.38 1.37
N VAL A 216 -11.02 3.41 2.20
CA VAL A 216 -10.57 4.75 1.83
C VAL A 216 -9.40 5.10 2.74
N GLU A 217 -8.23 5.25 2.15
CA GLU A 217 -7.04 5.73 2.85
C GLU A 217 -6.85 7.21 2.53
N ARG A 218 -6.78 8.05 3.56
CA ARG A 218 -6.25 9.40 3.46
C ARG A 218 -4.83 9.40 3.97
N ARG A 219 -3.90 9.61 3.06
CA ARG A 219 -2.46 9.53 3.33
C ARG A 219 -1.87 10.90 3.47
N TYR A 220 -1.10 11.11 4.52
CA TYR A 220 -0.32 12.31 4.78
C TYR A 220 1.16 11.96 4.77
N PHE A 221 1.95 12.78 4.13
CA PHE A 221 3.39 12.72 4.16
C PHE A 221 3.95 14.12 4.31
N VAL A 222 4.80 14.32 5.32
CA VAL A 222 5.57 15.56 5.51
C VAL A 222 7.01 15.19 5.83
N ASN A 223 7.98 15.95 5.34
CA ASN A 223 9.38 15.74 5.66
C ASN A 223 10.11 17.03 6.05
N SER A 224 11.31 16.87 6.62
CA SER A 224 12.16 18.00 7.08
C SER A 224 12.71 18.86 5.94
N GLU A 225 12.59 18.42 4.68
CA GLU A 225 13.01 19.17 3.49
C GLU A 225 11.89 20.06 2.94
N GLY A 226 10.66 19.94 3.48
CA GLY A 226 9.52 20.77 3.12
C GLY A 226 8.51 20.13 2.16
N THR A 227 8.66 18.83 1.83
CA THR A 227 7.65 18.09 1.08
C THR A 227 6.39 17.90 1.91
N GLU A 228 5.23 18.14 1.29
CA GLU A 228 3.90 18.02 1.89
C GLU A 228 2.96 17.34 0.87
N VAL A 229 2.57 16.11 1.14
CA VAL A 229 1.67 15.35 0.26
C VAL A 229 0.47 14.86 1.04
N VAL A 230 -0.73 15.18 0.58
CA VAL A 230 -1.98 14.63 1.10
C VAL A 230 -2.81 14.12 -0.06
N GLN A 231 -3.16 12.82 -0.02
CA GLN A 231 -3.91 12.17 -1.09
C GLN A 231 -4.94 11.19 -0.54
N ASN A 232 -5.99 10.93 -1.32
CA ASN A 232 -7.00 9.94 -1.01
C ASN A 232 -6.84 8.72 -1.94
N LEU A 233 -6.91 7.53 -1.38
CA LEU A 233 -6.88 6.28 -2.13
C LEU A 233 -8.10 5.43 -1.75
N PRO A 234 -9.22 5.55 -2.45
CA PRO A 234 -10.33 4.62 -2.32
C PRO A 234 -10.07 3.35 -3.12
N TYR A 235 -10.44 2.20 -2.59
CA TYR A 235 -10.46 0.94 -3.34
C TYR A 235 -11.45 -0.05 -2.76
N ALA A 236 -12.03 -0.85 -3.62
CA ALA A 236 -12.99 -1.89 -3.33
C ALA A 236 -12.50 -3.23 -3.87
N ARG A 237 -12.72 -4.29 -3.10
CA ARG A 237 -12.38 -5.65 -3.51
C ARG A 237 -13.47 -6.62 -3.08
N ILE A 238 -13.91 -7.45 -4.03
CA ILE A 238 -14.70 -8.65 -3.71
C ILE A 238 -13.80 -9.86 -3.87
N MET A 239 -13.82 -10.75 -2.89
CA MET A 239 -13.14 -12.04 -2.91
C MET A 239 -14.16 -13.15 -2.68
N VAL A 240 -14.07 -14.22 -3.48
CA VAL A 240 -14.86 -15.42 -3.32
C VAL A 240 -13.91 -16.59 -3.16
N PHE A 241 -14.05 -17.35 -2.09
CA PHE A 241 -13.23 -18.50 -1.77
C PHE A 241 -14.08 -19.77 -1.78
N GLY A 242 -13.53 -20.79 -2.40
CA GLY A 242 -14.10 -22.14 -2.37
C GLY A 242 -12.99 -23.16 -2.13
N GLU A 243 -13.29 -24.20 -1.38
CA GLU A 243 -12.34 -25.28 -1.11
C GLU A 243 -13.03 -26.62 -1.11
N THR A 244 -12.31 -27.62 -1.61
CA THR A 244 -12.64 -29.04 -1.51
C THR A 244 -11.41 -29.84 -1.08
N LYS A 245 -11.57 -31.11 -0.84
CA LYS A 245 -10.49 -32.02 -0.46
C LYS A 245 -10.54 -33.28 -1.30
N ALA A 246 -9.42 -33.66 -1.90
CA ALA A 246 -9.29 -34.92 -2.62
C ALA A 246 -9.33 -36.13 -1.67
N ASP A 247 -9.55 -37.33 -2.19
CA ASP A 247 -9.69 -38.52 -1.39
C ASP A 247 -8.36 -38.92 -0.69
N ASP A 248 -7.21 -38.50 -1.24
CA ASP A 248 -5.88 -38.65 -0.63
C ASP A 248 -5.59 -37.61 0.48
N GLY A 249 -6.50 -36.67 0.70
CA GLY A 249 -6.38 -35.64 1.72
C GLY A 249 -5.82 -34.31 1.24
N MET A 250 -5.47 -34.15 -0.04
CA MET A 250 -4.99 -32.87 -0.59
C MET A 250 -6.08 -31.80 -0.54
N GLU A 251 -5.78 -30.65 0.03
CA GLU A 251 -6.65 -29.47 0.03
C GLU A 251 -6.56 -28.75 -1.30
N LEU A 252 -7.70 -28.39 -1.87
CA LEU A 252 -7.84 -27.83 -3.21
C LEU A 252 -8.62 -26.51 -3.12
N PRO A 253 -7.93 -25.40 -2.76
CA PRO A 253 -8.55 -24.08 -2.69
C PRO A 253 -8.60 -23.42 -4.06
N LEU A 254 -9.67 -22.66 -4.32
CA LEU A 254 -9.79 -21.72 -5.43
C LEU A 254 -10.28 -20.36 -4.92
N ASN A 255 -9.89 -19.31 -5.60
CA ASN A 255 -10.38 -17.97 -5.31
C ASN A 255 -10.68 -17.17 -6.57
N LEU A 256 -11.64 -16.23 -6.43
CA LEU A 256 -11.90 -15.17 -7.40
C LEU A 256 -11.65 -13.84 -6.70
N SER A 257 -11.09 -12.87 -7.41
CA SER A 257 -10.85 -11.54 -6.90
C SER A 257 -11.26 -10.50 -7.94
N TYR A 258 -12.06 -9.52 -7.51
CA TYR A 258 -12.49 -8.39 -8.31
C TYR A 258 -12.07 -7.11 -7.61
N PHE A 259 -11.52 -6.17 -8.36
CA PHE A 259 -10.97 -4.92 -7.83
C PHE A 259 -11.55 -3.73 -8.60
N ALA A 260 -11.84 -2.63 -7.89
CA ALA A 260 -12.19 -1.35 -8.47
C ALA A 260 -11.81 -0.22 -7.49
N TYR A 261 -11.64 1.00 -8.01
CA TYR A 261 -11.47 2.19 -7.16
C TYR A 261 -12.81 2.71 -6.61
N ASP A 262 -13.90 2.55 -7.34
CA ASP A 262 -15.26 2.83 -6.86
C ASP A 262 -16.05 1.52 -6.75
N PRO A 263 -16.74 1.25 -5.64
CA PRO A 263 -17.57 0.05 -5.49
C PRO A 263 -18.62 -0.17 -6.62
N LYS A 264 -19.03 0.91 -7.29
CA LYS A 264 -19.98 0.86 -8.42
C LYS A 264 -19.40 0.24 -9.68
N ASP A 265 -18.08 0.26 -9.82
CA ASP A 265 -17.36 -0.30 -10.96
C ASP A 265 -17.04 -1.79 -10.78
N LEU A 266 -17.39 -2.37 -9.64
CA LEU A 266 -17.29 -3.81 -9.40
C LEU A 266 -18.31 -4.57 -10.29
N PRO A 267 -18.02 -5.82 -10.68
CA PRO A 267 -18.95 -6.61 -11.49
C PRO A 267 -20.32 -6.80 -10.84
N SER A 268 -21.33 -6.99 -11.66
CA SER A 268 -22.69 -7.26 -11.20
C SER A 268 -22.75 -8.55 -10.37
N ASN A 269 -23.77 -8.64 -9.49
CA ASN A 269 -23.98 -9.82 -8.66
C ASN A 269 -24.16 -11.10 -9.53
N ASP A 270 -24.90 -10.99 -10.64
CA ASP A 270 -25.13 -12.11 -11.57
C ASP A 270 -23.81 -12.64 -12.18
N LYS A 271 -22.90 -11.74 -12.54
CA LYS A 271 -21.58 -12.12 -13.08
C LYS A 271 -20.77 -12.89 -12.02
N ILE A 272 -20.71 -12.39 -10.79
CA ILE A 272 -19.95 -13.02 -9.71
C ILE A 272 -20.56 -14.37 -9.34
N ILE A 273 -21.90 -14.47 -9.29
CA ILE A 273 -22.61 -15.74 -9.07
C ILE A 273 -22.34 -16.75 -10.17
N ALA A 274 -22.30 -16.31 -11.45
CA ALA A 274 -21.94 -17.19 -12.55
C ALA A 274 -20.53 -17.74 -12.43
N ASP A 275 -19.56 -16.88 -12.08
CA ASP A 275 -18.16 -17.28 -11.87
C ASP A 275 -18.02 -18.21 -10.65
N ALA A 276 -18.74 -17.95 -9.56
CA ALA A 276 -18.77 -18.83 -8.39
C ALA A 276 -19.36 -20.23 -8.71
N LYS A 277 -20.37 -20.29 -9.57
CA LYS A 277 -20.91 -21.60 -10.06
C LYS A 277 -19.88 -22.35 -10.90
N GLU A 278 -19.12 -21.66 -11.73
CA GLU A 278 -18.03 -22.26 -12.50
C GLU A 278 -16.90 -22.74 -11.57
N MET A 279 -16.56 -21.96 -10.55
CA MET A 279 -15.61 -22.37 -9.51
C MET A 279 -16.05 -23.67 -8.83
N VAL A 280 -17.33 -23.82 -8.47
CA VAL A 280 -17.85 -25.06 -7.87
C VAL A 280 -17.68 -26.25 -8.82
N LYS A 281 -17.92 -26.11 -10.12
CA LYS A 281 -17.67 -27.18 -11.10
C LYS A 281 -16.19 -27.53 -11.17
N THR A 282 -15.32 -26.54 -11.18
CA THR A 282 -13.86 -26.75 -11.19
C THR A 282 -13.39 -27.46 -9.93
N LEU A 283 -13.86 -27.06 -8.75
CA LEU A 283 -13.54 -27.72 -7.48
C LEU A 283 -13.97 -29.21 -7.49
N LYS A 284 -15.17 -29.51 -8.00
CA LYS A 284 -15.64 -30.91 -8.13
C LYS A 284 -14.80 -31.71 -9.11
N ALA A 285 -14.36 -31.10 -10.20
CA ALA A 285 -13.48 -31.75 -11.18
C ALA A 285 -12.08 -31.99 -10.60
N LEU A 286 -11.52 -31.01 -9.89
CA LEU A 286 -10.22 -31.15 -9.23
C LEU A 286 -10.20 -32.25 -8.17
N ARG A 287 -11.30 -32.45 -7.42
CA ARG A 287 -11.43 -33.48 -6.41
C ARG A 287 -11.20 -34.89 -6.93
N VAL A 288 -11.59 -35.15 -8.18
CA VAL A 288 -11.50 -36.47 -8.82
C VAL A 288 -10.45 -36.50 -9.93
N ALA A 289 -9.67 -35.42 -10.09
CA ALA A 289 -8.61 -35.36 -11.06
C ALA A 289 -7.51 -36.39 -10.74
N PRO A 290 -6.95 -37.07 -11.74
CA PRO A 290 -5.83 -37.96 -11.52
C PRO A 290 -4.60 -37.23 -11.04
N MET A 291 -3.79 -37.86 -10.18
CA MET A 291 -2.46 -37.36 -9.86
C MET A 291 -1.61 -37.32 -11.13
N VAL A 292 -0.92 -36.21 -11.34
CA VAL A 292 -0.01 -36.05 -12.47
C VAL A 292 1.43 -36.34 -12.05
N ASP A 293 2.21 -36.95 -12.93
CA ASP A 293 3.64 -37.13 -12.74
C ASP A 293 4.39 -35.78 -12.82
N PRO A 294 5.56 -35.66 -12.16
CA PRO A 294 6.41 -34.50 -12.32
C PRO A 294 6.71 -34.22 -13.80
N TYR A 295 6.55 -32.99 -14.20
CA TYR A 295 6.73 -32.55 -15.58
C TYR A 295 7.84 -31.51 -15.68
N THR A 296 8.73 -31.70 -16.67
CA THR A 296 9.71 -30.68 -17.08
C THR A 296 9.53 -30.41 -18.56
N GLY A 297 9.27 -29.15 -18.93
CA GLY A 297 9.03 -28.77 -20.29
C GLY A 297 8.42 -27.38 -20.41
N PRO A 298 8.01 -26.96 -21.63
CA PRO A 298 7.36 -25.68 -21.84
C PRO A 298 6.07 -25.55 -21.06
N ALA A 299 5.79 -24.35 -20.52
CA ALA A 299 4.57 -24.03 -19.79
C ALA A 299 3.92 -22.77 -20.35
N LEU A 300 2.61 -22.80 -20.54
CA LEU A 300 1.80 -21.62 -20.85
C LEU A 300 1.17 -21.10 -19.56
N LEU A 301 1.59 -19.92 -19.12
CA LEU A 301 1.07 -19.30 -17.91
C LEU A 301 -0.12 -18.38 -18.23
N SER A 302 -1.19 -18.45 -17.44
CA SER A 302 -2.28 -17.47 -17.49
C SER A 302 -1.77 -16.08 -17.06
N GLY A 303 -2.52 -15.01 -17.38
CA GLY A 303 -2.13 -13.65 -17.01
C GLY A 303 -1.78 -13.48 -15.53
N PRO A 304 -2.62 -13.90 -14.56
CA PRO A 304 -2.29 -13.84 -13.14
C PRO A 304 -1.05 -14.65 -12.76
N ALA A 305 -0.90 -15.88 -13.29
CA ALA A 305 0.26 -16.72 -13.05
C ALA A 305 1.56 -16.10 -13.63
N SER A 306 1.49 -15.53 -14.84
CA SER A 306 2.60 -14.78 -15.45
C SER A 306 3.01 -13.59 -14.59
N GLY A 307 2.02 -12.85 -14.05
CA GLY A 307 2.27 -11.70 -13.16
C GLY A 307 3.05 -12.10 -11.90
N VAL A 308 2.64 -13.18 -11.23
CA VAL A 308 3.34 -13.71 -10.06
C VAL A 308 4.72 -14.23 -10.44
N PHE A 309 4.83 -15.01 -11.52
CA PHE A 309 6.13 -15.51 -11.99
C PHE A 309 7.13 -14.38 -12.25
N PHE A 310 6.69 -13.31 -12.94
CA PHE A 310 7.55 -12.16 -13.22
C PHE A 310 7.90 -11.37 -11.95
N HIS A 311 6.97 -11.27 -11.00
CA HIS A 311 7.21 -10.67 -9.69
C HIS A 311 8.37 -11.40 -8.97
N GLU A 312 8.34 -12.73 -8.93
CA GLU A 312 9.36 -13.53 -8.23
C GLU A 312 10.73 -13.52 -8.95
N ILE A 313 10.75 -13.70 -10.27
CA ILE A 313 12.02 -13.84 -10.99
C ILE A 313 12.71 -12.51 -11.32
N PHE A 314 11.95 -11.41 -11.38
CA PHE A 314 12.46 -10.10 -11.75
C PHE A 314 12.21 -9.06 -10.66
N GLY A 315 10.97 -8.90 -10.19
CA GLY A 315 10.57 -7.84 -9.28
C GLY A 315 11.46 -7.77 -8.03
N HIS A 316 11.61 -8.87 -7.33
CA HIS A 316 12.47 -8.94 -6.14
C HIS A 316 13.94 -8.69 -6.43
N ARG A 317 14.43 -8.99 -7.62
CA ARG A 317 15.85 -8.82 -7.97
C ARG A 317 16.25 -7.38 -8.28
N VAL A 318 15.27 -6.49 -8.50
CA VAL A 318 15.50 -5.05 -8.76
C VAL A 318 15.08 -4.17 -7.57
N GLU A 319 14.68 -4.76 -6.43
CA GLU A 319 14.38 -4.00 -5.22
C GLU A 319 15.62 -3.25 -4.71
N GLY A 320 15.50 -1.93 -4.55
CA GLY A 320 16.64 -1.07 -4.22
C GLY A 320 17.35 -1.45 -2.92
N GLN A 321 16.62 -1.90 -1.88
CA GLN A 321 17.23 -2.35 -0.63
C GLN A 321 18.08 -3.62 -0.82
N ARG A 322 17.65 -4.56 -1.67
CA ARG A 322 18.39 -5.78 -1.95
C ARG A 322 19.67 -5.49 -2.73
N MET A 323 19.65 -4.47 -3.58
CA MET A 323 20.84 -4.02 -4.33
C MET A 323 21.97 -3.55 -3.40
N LYS A 324 21.65 -3.11 -2.19
CA LYS A 324 22.61 -2.71 -1.14
C LYS A 324 23.01 -3.85 -0.20
N SER A 325 22.35 -5.01 -0.26
CA SER A 325 22.66 -6.16 0.57
C SER A 325 23.83 -6.95 0.02
N GLU A 326 24.83 -7.25 0.85
CA GLU A 326 25.94 -8.15 0.49
C GLU A 326 25.56 -9.62 0.62
N SER A 327 24.58 -9.94 1.46
CA SER A 327 24.13 -11.31 1.71
C SER A 327 23.10 -11.83 0.69
N ASP A 328 22.47 -10.93 -0.08
CA ASP A 328 21.49 -11.30 -1.10
C ASP A 328 22.14 -11.42 -2.48
N GLY A 329 22.59 -12.64 -2.80
CA GLY A 329 23.21 -12.95 -4.09
C GLY A 329 22.23 -12.99 -5.28
N GLN A 330 20.92 -12.88 -5.03
CA GLN A 330 19.89 -12.99 -6.06
C GLN A 330 19.43 -11.63 -6.58
N THR A 331 20.34 -10.74 -6.91
CA THR A 331 20.05 -9.42 -7.47
C THR A 331 20.69 -9.23 -8.84
N PHE A 332 20.18 -8.28 -9.62
CA PHE A 332 20.81 -7.85 -10.87
C PHE A 332 21.84 -6.73 -10.65
N LYS A 333 22.36 -6.56 -9.44
CA LYS A 333 23.31 -5.53 -9.04
C LYS A 333 24.52 -5.42 -9.99
N LYS A 334 25.07 -6.57 -10.42
CA LYS A 334 26.24 -6.64 -11.32
C LYS A 334 25.88 -6.59 -12.81
N MET A 335 24.58 -6.48 -13.14
CA MET A 335 24.07 -6.49 -14.52
C MET A 335 23.44 -5.15 -14.93
N VAL A 336 23.76 -4.07 -14.22
CA VAL A 336 23.26 -2.74 -14.57
C VAL A 336 23.82 -2.32 -15.93
N GLY A 337 22.94 -2.05 -16.89
CA GLY A 337 23.30 -1.74 -18.28
C GLY A 337 23.42 -2.96 -19.20
N GLU A 338 23.19 -4.17 -18.68
CA GLU A 338 23.22 -5.42 -19.45
C GLU A 338 21.82 -6.05 -19.57
N TYR A 339 21.69 -7.00 -20.48
CA TYR A 339 20.47 -7.81 -20.58
C TYR A 339 20.40 -8.79 -19.39
N VAL A 340 19.28 -8.77 -18.67
CA VAL A 340 19.03 -9.63 -17.51
C VAL A 340 18.15 -10.84 -17.81
N LEU A 341 17.55 -10.87 -18.99
CA LEU A 341 16.78 -12.01 -19.52
C LEU A 341 17.52 -12.62 -20.72
N PRO A 342 17.41 -13.95 -20.93
CA PRO A 342 17.93 -14.59 -22.14
C PRO A 342 17.36 -13.91 -23.39
N ALA A 343 18.15 -13.91 -24.45
CA ALA A 343 17.74 -13.31 -25.74
C ALA A 343 16.77 -14.21 -26.52
N ASP A 344 16.64 -15.48 -26.13
CA ASP A 344 15.85 -16.53 -26.81
C ASP A 344 14.67 -16.99 -25.96
#